data_7d544c049977225aa746bbf61cf50281
#
_entry.id   7d544c049977225aa746bbf61cf50281
#
_cell.length_a   1.000
_cell.length_b   1.000
_cell.length_c   1.000
_cell.angle_alpha   90.00
_cell.angle_beta   90.00
_cell.angle_gamma   90.00
#
_symmetry.space_group_name_H-M   'P 1'
#
loop_
_entity.id
_entity.type
_entity.pdbx_description
1 polymer ?
#
loop_
_entity_poly.entity_id
_entity_poly.type
_entity_poly.pdbx_seq_one_letter_code
_entity_poly.pdbx_strand_id
1 'polypeptide(L)'
;SFTATLAGTEQVVEAATNAGVFAMEAMWTRFLPAVAAAREVVAWGRIGQVLGVQGDLCAFRFYDPNNRLWDPATGGGAVLDLGVYVISMAQDFLGNARDVHCVGRYAPNGVESAATINIAYTGGGTAALTCGFDVHGPGRMIILGTKGWVEVQPRFHHPTTISVHRSGVLPRIIEAKQIGRGYAHELMEVSDCLLAGQTQSATMPLSDTVEVMRVLESCLTQLGRPQEEAQIAI
;
A
#
# COMPACT_ATOMS: atom_id res chain seq x y z
N SER A 1 1.50 -1.93 8.31
CA SER A 1 1.61 -3.33 7.83
C SER A 1 0.75 -4.27 8.65
N PHE A 2 0.49 -5.47 8.11
CA PHE A 2 -0.36 -6.48 8.76
C PHE A 2 0.34 -7.10 9.98
N THR A 3 1.61 -7.44 9.84
CA THR A 3 2.49 -7.93 10.90
C THR A 3 3.86 -7.26 10.75
N ALA A 4 4.86 -7.65 11.55
CA ALA A 4 6.22 -7.14 11.42
C ALA A 4 7.05 -7.91 10.37
N THR A 5 6.72 -9.20 10.13
CA THR A 5 7.46 -10.08 9.23
C THR A 5 6.54 -10.80 8.24
N LEU A 6 7.10 -11.30 7.14
CA LEU A 6 6.38 -12.17 6.21
C LEU A 6 5.94 -13.47 6.90
N ALA A 7 6.82 -14.09 7.69
CA ALA A 7 6.51 -15.33 8.41
C ALA A 7 5.32 -15.16 9.37
N GLY A 8 5.25 -14.04 10.10
CA GLY A 8 4.11 -13.72 10.96
C GLY A 8 2.81 -13.56 10.16
N THR A 9 2.89 -12.92 8.98
CA THR A 9 1.73 -12.80 8.09
C THR A 9 1.23 -14.17 7.62
N GLU A 10 2.14 -15.02 7.16
CA GLU A 10 1.81 -16.39 6.69
C GLU A 10 1.17 -17.22 7.80
N GLN A 11 1.67 -17.14 9.04
CA GLN A 11 1.09 -17.83 10.19
C GLN A 11 -0.34 -17.34 10.50
N VAL A 12 -0.60 -16.04 10.46
CA VAL A 12 -1.96 -15.50 10.69
C VAL A 12 -2.90 -15.92 9.57
N VAL A 13 -2.45 -15.87 8.31
CA VAL A 13 -3.23 -16.30 7.15
C VAL A 13 -3.56 -17.79 7.23
N GLU A 14 -2.59 -18.63 7.57
CA GLU A 14 -2.79 -20.05 7.75
C GLU A 14 -3.77 -20.36 8.89
N ALA A 15 -3.59 -19.71 10.04
CA ALA A 15 -4.49 -19.89 11.18
C ALA A 15 -5.94 -19.50 10.85
N ALA A 16 -6.16 -18.37 10.18
CA ALA A 16 -7.48 -17.92 9.77
C ALA A 16 -8.12 -18.87 8.74
N THR A 17 -7.33 -19.34 7.78
CA THR A 17 -7.77 -20.30 6.75
C THR A 17 -8.17 -21.63 7.37
N ASN A 18 -7.34 -22.18 8.27
CA ASN A 18 -7.60 -23.44 8.95
C ASN A 18 -8.82 -23.38 9.87
N ALA A 19 -9.05 -22.22 10.49
CA ALA A 19 -10.22 -21.98 11.33
C ALA A 19 -11.50 -21.68 10.54
N GLY A 20 -11.38 -21.39 9.23
CA GLY A 20 -12.51 -21.02 8.37
C GLY A 20 -13.16 -19.68 8.78
N VAL A 21 -12.39 -18.78 9.40
CA VAL A 21 -12.89 -17.47 9.84
C VAL A 21 -12.52 -16.38 8.84
N PHE A 22 -13.26 -15.28 8.86
CA PHE A 22 -12.94 -14.10 8.05
C PHE A 22 -11.66 -13.44 8.55
N ALA A 23 -10.77 -13.13 7.59
CA ALA A 23 -9.59 -12.31 7.85
C ALA A 23 -9.33 -11.36 6.66
N MET A 24 -8.89 -10.15 6.97
CA MET A 24 -8.58 -9.12 5.98
C MET A 24 -7.59 -8.11 6.58
N GLU A 25 -6.59 -7.69 5.81
CA GLU A 25 -5.78 -6.53 6.19
C GLU A 25 -6.62 -5.25 6.09
N ALA A 26 -6.57 -4.42 7.13
CA ALA A 26 -7.26 -3.13 7.19
C ALA A 26 -6.57 -2.07 6.32
N MET A 27 -6.36 -2.38 5.03
CA MET A 27 -5.80 -1.46 4.04
C MET A 27 -6.92 -0.55 3.50
N TRP A 28 -7.44 0.31 4.35
CA TRP A 28 -8.60 1.16 4.10
C TRP A 28 -8.56 1.94 2.79
N THR A 29 -7.35 2.33 2.32
CA THR A 29 -7.14 3.03 1.04
C THR A 29 -7.75 2.27 -0.14
N ARG A 30 -7.66 0.94 -0.17
CA ARG A 30 -8.20 0.11 -1.26
C ARG A 30 -9.73 0.18 -1.37
N PHE A 31 -10.41 0.50 -0.30
CA PHE A 31 -11.89 0.52 -0.24
C PHE A 31 -12.48 1.92 -0.52
N LEU A 32 -11.63 2.93 -0.68
CA LEU A 32 -12.10 4.30 -0.91
C LEU A 32 -12.71 4.48 -2.30
N PRO A 33 -13.83 5.22 -2.42
CA PRO A 33 -14.55 5.42 -3.68
C PRO A 33 -13.67 5.99 -4.80
N ALA A 34 -12.71 6.87 -4.48
CA ALA A 34 -11.82 7.43 -5.48
C ALA A 34 -10.82 6.37 -6.02
N VAL A 35 -10.38 5.43 -5.18
CA VAL A 35 -9.52 4.32 -5.60
C VAL A 35 -10.33 3.31 -6.42
N ALA A 36 -11.57 3.01 -6.03
CA ALA A 36 -12.49 2.20 -6.81
C ALA A 36 -12.73 2.81 -8.20
N ALA A 37 -12.96 4.12 -8.29
CA ALA A 37 -13.09 4.83 -9.57
C ALA A 37 -11.82 4.74 -10.43
N ALA A 38 -10.63 4.77 -9.82
CA ALA A 38 -9.38 4.57 -10.56
C ALA A 38 -9.29 3.15 -11.15
N ARG A 39 -9.66 2.10 -10.39
CA ARG A 39 -9.74 0.72 -10.91
C ARG A 39 -10.72 0.61 -12.08
N GLU A 40 -11.90 1.21 -11.97
CA GLU A 40 -12.88 1.21 -13.06
C GLU A 40 -12.34 1.85 -14.33
N VAL A 41 -11.68 3.01 -14.21
CA VAL A 41 -11.05 3.71 -15.36
C VAL A 41 -10.02 2.80 -16.04
N VAL A 42 -9.22 2.07 -15.25
CA VAL A 42 -8.24 1.10 -15.75
C VAL A 42 -8.94 -0.10 -16.40
N ALA A 43 -9.91 -0.71 -15.72
CA ALA A 43 -10.67 -1.88 -16.20
C ALA A 43 -11.41 -1.59 -17.52
N TRP A 44 -11.92 -0.38 -17.70
CA TRP A 44 -12.53 0.07 -18.97
C TRP A 44 -11.50 0.40 -20.07
N GLY A 45 -10.22 0.19 -19.83
CA GLY A 45 -9.15 0.44 -20.81
C GLY A 45 -8.97 1.91 -21.19
N ARG A 46 -9.45 2.86 -20.35
CA ARG A 46 -9.43 4.29 -20.66
C ARG A 46 -8.02 4.85 -20.81
N ILE A 47 -7.04 4.29 -20.14
CA ILE A 47 -5.62 4.66 -20.23
C ILE A 47 -4.77 3.59 -20.94
N GLY A 48 -5.40 2.57 -21.53
CA GLY A 48 -4.72 1.45 -22.17
C GLY A 48 -4.13 0.45 -21.16
N GLN A 49 -3.09 -0.27 -21.54
CA GLN A 49 -2.40 -1.20 -20.64
C GLN A 49 -1.61 -0.42 -19.58
N VAL A 50 -1.78 -0.76 -18.32
CA VAL A 50 -0.97 -0.18 -17.22
C VAL A 50 0.42 -0.80 -17.23
N LEU A 51 1.44 0.05 -17.31
CA LEU A 51 2.86 -0.34 -17.36
C LEU A 51 3.69 0.33 -16.26
N GLY A 52 3.12 1.27 -15.51
CA GLY A 52 3.89 1.93 -14.46
C GLY A 52 3.02 2.48 -13.35
N VAL A 53 3.63 2.60 -12.17
CA VAL A 53 3.07 3.33 -11.03
C VAL A 53 4.17 4.19 -10.43
N GLN A 54 3.85 5.45 -10.15
CA GLN A 54 4.73 6.38 -9.44
C GLN A 54 3.98 6.95 -8.25
N GLY A 55 4.63 7.00 -7.07
CA GLY A 55 3.95 7.54 -5.92
C GLY A 55 4.84 7.82 -4.73
N ASP A 56 4.33 8.68 -3.86
CA ASP A 56 4.99 8.97 -2.60
C ASP A 56 4.00 9.04 -1.45
N LEU A 57 4.48 8.66 -0.27
CA LEU A 57 3.84 8.97 1.00
C LEU A 57 4.90 9.43 1.99
N CYS A 58 5.12 10.74 2.01
CA CYS A 58 6.07 11.37 2.91
C CYS A 58 5.33 12.32 3.86
N ALA A 59 5.52 12.09 5.15
CA ALA A 59 4.87 12.86 6.20
C ALA A 59 5.89 13.17 7.29
N PHE A 60 6.41 14.40 7.27
CA PHE A 60 7.44 14.82 8.22
C PHE A 60 7.02 14.54 9.67
N ARG A 61 7.93 13.91 10.41
CA ARG A 61 7.83 13.63 11.84
C ARG A 61 9.14 14.00 12.51
N PHE A 62 9.08 14.77 13.59
CA PHE A 62 10.26 14.97 14.42
C PHE A 62 10.72 13.63 15.01
N TYR A 63 12.04 13.44 15.02
CA TYR A 63 12.61 12.27 15.66
C TYR A 63 12.38 12.34 17.18
N ASP A 64 11.75 11.32 17.71
CA ASP A 64 11.54 11.11 19.14
C ASP A 64 11.73 9.63 19.45
N PRO A 65 12.81 9.23 20.13
CA PRO A 65 13.10 7.83 20.41
C PRO A 65 12.06 7.13 21.28
N ASN A 66 11.19 7.90 21.96
CA ASN A 66 10.09 7.36 22.77
C ASN A 66 8.79 7.16 21.97
N ASN A 67 8.75 7.60 20.73
CA ASN A 67 7.57 7.43 19.88
C ASN A 67 7.67 6.11 19.10
N ARG A 68 6.57 5.32 19.09
CA ARG A 68 6.49 4.03 18.39
C ARG A 68 6.99 4.06 16.93
N LEU A 69 6.84 5.20 16.23
CA LEU A 69 7.27 5.34 14.84
C LEU A 69 8.80 5.19 14.68
N TRP A 70 9.54 5.42 15.75
CA TRP A 70 11.00 5.35 15.78
C TRP A 70 11.53 4.20 16.65
N ASP A 71 10.62 3.38 17.21
CA ASP A 71 10.99 2.26 18.06
C ASP A 71 11.08 0.95 17.23
N PRO A 72 12.29 0.39 17.07
CA PRO A 72 12.45 -0.87 16.31
C PRO A 72 11.71 -2.05 16.94
N ALA A 73 11.52 -2.05 18.27
CA ALA A 73 10.84 -3.14 18.97
C ALA A 73 9.33 -3.18 18.69
N THR A 74 8.74 -2.09 18.20
CA THR A 74 7.32 -1.99 17.86
C THR A 74 7.08 -1.95 16.35
N GLY A 75 8.05 -2.35 15.54
CA GLY A 75 7.96 -2.28 14.08
C GLY A 75 8.01 -0.84 13.55
N GLY A 76 8.71 0.06 14.25
CA GLY A 76 8.91 1.44 13.82
C GLY A 76 9.72 1.51 12.54
N GLY A 77 9.53 2.60 11.80
CA GLY A 77 10.18 2.89 10.53
C GLY A 77 9.20 3.28 9.43
N ALA A 78 9.69 4.04 8.46
CA ALA A 78 8.86 4.57 7.39
C ALA A 78 8.37 3.48 6.42
N VAL A 79 9.09 2.37 6.29
CA VAL A 79 8.75 1.29 5.36
C VAL A 79 7.48 0.56 5.82
N LEU A 80 7.41 0.14 7.08
CA LEU A 80 6.23 -0.56 7.60
C LEU A 80 5.03 0.37 7.80
N ASP A 81 5.24 1.65 8.18
CA ASP A 81 4.15 2.58 8.49
C ASP A 81 3.59 3.29 7.24
N LEU A 82 4.45 3.76 6.33
CA LEU A 82 4.06 4.50 5.13
C LEU A 82 4.31 3.73 3.83
N GLY A 83 5.38 2.94 3.78
CA GLY A 83 5.74 2.14 2.61
C GLY A 83 4.66 1.13 2.23
N VAL A 84 3.97 0.56 3.22
CA VAL A 84 2.85 -0.35 3.00
C VAL A 84 1.76 0.23 2.10
N TYR A 85 1.48 1.53 2.19
CA TYR A 85 0.46 2.19 1.36
C TYR A 85 0.89 2.33 -0.09
N VAL A 86 2.12 2.79 -0.35
CA VAL A 86 2.61 2.97 -1.73
C VAL A 86 2.82 1.62 -2.43
N ILE A 87 3.27 0.59 -1.69
CA ILE A 87 3.45 -0.78 -2.20
C ILE A 87 2.10 -1.41 -2.50
N SER A 88 1.14 -1.34 -1.56
CA SER A 88 -0.20 -1.90 -1.73
C SER A 88 -0.93 -1.27 -2.91
N MET A 89 -0.81 0.05 -3.11
CA MET A 89 -1.42 0.73 -4.26
C MET A 89 -0.74 0.34 -5.58
N ALA A 90 0.57 0.19 -5.62
CA ALA A 90 1.25 -0.26 -6.83
C ALA A 90 0.88 -1.69 -7.19
N GLN A 91 0.80 -2.58 -6.20
CA GLN A 91 0.37 -3.97 -6.37
C GLN A 91 -1.06 -4.09 -6.88
N ASP A 92 -1.99 -3.26 -6.40
CA ASP A 92 -3.40 -3.24 -6.82
C ASP A 92 -3.56 -3.05 -8.35
N PHE A 93 -2.61 -2.36 -8.99
CA PHE A 93 -2.64 -2.09 -10.43
C PHE A 93 -1.65 -2.92 -11.26
N LEU A 94 -0.59 -3.45 -10.67
CA LEU A 94 0.49 -4.12 -11.38
C LEU A 94 0.62 -5.62 -11.04
N GLY A 95 -0.05 -6.08 -9.98
CA GLY A 95 0.00 -7.47 -9.51
C GLY A 95 1.26 -7.78 -8.70
N ASN A 96 1.79 -9.00 -8.83
CA ASN A 96 2.88 -9.49 -7.98
C ASN A 96 4.24 -8.96 -8.43
N ALA A 97 5.04 -8.55 -7.45
CA ALA A 97 6.41 -8.10 -7.68
C ALA A 97 7.32 -9.27 -8.07
N ARG A 98 8.25 -9.00 -8.99
CA ARG A 98 9.31 -9.91 -9.40
C ARG A 98 10.64 -9.54 -8.77
N ASP A 99 11.05 -8.28 -8.91
CA ASP A 99 12.31 -7.75 -8.40
C ASP A 99 12.05 -6.47 -7.59
N VAL A 100 12.76 -6.32 -6.48
CA VAL A 100 12.63 -5.17 -5.56
C VAL A 100 14.02 -4.59 -5.31
N HIS A 101 14.19 -3.28 -5.49
CA HIS A 101 15.39 -2.54 -5.14
C HIS A 101 15.02 -1.40 -4.20
N CYS A 102 15.67 -1.35 -3.04
CA CYS A 102 15.38 -0.39 -1.99
C CYS A 102 16.66 0.28 -1.49
N VAL A 103 16.62 1.60 -1.38
CA VAL A 103 17.65 2.41 -0.72
C VAL A 103 16.96 3.37 0.25
N GLY A 104 17.64 3.74 1.33
CA GLY A 104 16.99 4.55 2.36
C GLY A 104 17.92 5.45 3.14
N ARG A 105 17.33 6.21 4.05
CA ARG A 105 17.98 7.04 5.07
C ARG A 105 17.56 6.56 6.45
N TYR A 106 18.34 6.90 7.45
CA TYR A 106 18.17 6.38 8.80
C TYR A 106 18.09 7.51 9.82
N ALA A 107 17.30 7.28 10.85
CA ALA A 107 17.27 8.09 12.07
C ALA A 107 18.53 7.80 12.93
N PRO A 108 18.80 8.64 13.95
CA PRO A 108 19.99 8.45 14.82
C PRO A 108 20.07 7.09 15.52
N ASN A 109 18.95 6.42 15.75
CA ASN A 109 18.87 5.08 16.36
C ASN A 109 18.94 3.94 15.33
N GLY A 110 19.18 4.24 14.05
CA GLY A 110 19.30 3.27 12.97
C GLY A 110 17.99 2.78 12.37
N VAL A 111 16.83 3.27 12.82
CA VAL A 111 15.54 2.99 12.17
C VAL A 111 15.47 3.74 10.85
N GLU A 112 14.96 3.11 9.79
CA GLU A 112 14.83 3.79 8.50
C GLU A 112 13.81 4.93 8.57
N SER A 113 14.30 6.15 8.26
CA SER A 113 13.48 7.36 8.23
C SER A 113 12.80 7.57 6.88
N ALA A 114 13.37 7.03 5.82
CA ALA A 114 12.81 7.09 4.48
C ALA A 114 13.36 5.98 3.59
N ALA A 115 12.59 5.61 2.57
CA ALA A 115 13.00 4.68 1.54
C ALA A 115 12.54 5.13 0.15
N THR A 116 13.37 4.83 -0.86
CA THR A 116 13.01 4.87 -2.27
C THR A 116 13.05 3.44 -2.78
N ILE A 117 11.96 3.00 -3.40
CA ILE A 117 11.69 1.63 -3.75
C ILE A 117 11.38 1.56 -5.25
N ASN A 118 12.15 0.78 -5.99
CA ASN A 118 11.87 0.45 -7.38
C ASN A 118 11.48 -1.02 -7.47
N ILE A 119 10.35 -1.30 -8.13
CA ILE A 119 9.79 -2.64 -8.22
C ILE A 119 9.55 -2.97 -9.70
N ALA A 120 10.01 -4.14 -10.15
CA ALA A 120 9.58 -4.75 -11.40
C ALA A 120 8.54 -5.83 -11.11
N TYR A 121 7.45 -5.84 -11.87
CA TYR A 121 6.33 -6.74 -11.69
C TYR A 121 6.32 -7.87 -12.71
N THR A 122 5.71 -9.00 -12.38
CA THR A 122 5.62 -10.19 -13.25
C THR A 122 4.91 -9.90 -14.57
N GLY A 123 3.95 -8.95 -14.59
CA GLY A 123 3.25 -8.45 -15.76
C GLY A 123 4.06 -7.51 -16.66
N GLY A 124 5.36 -7.26 -16.34
CA GLY A 124 6.25 -6.38 -17.11
C GLY A 124 6.15 -4.90 -16.74
N GLY A 125 5.26 -4.52 -15.84
CA GLY A 125 5.17 -3.16 -15.31
C GLY A 125 6.27 -2.85 -14.27
N THR A 126 6.43 -1.56 -13.96
CA THR A 126 7.40 -1.08 -12.95
C THR A 126 6.78 -0.05 -12.03
N ALA A 127 7.27 0.03 -10.78
CA ALA A 127 6.91 1.11 -9.87
C ALA A 127 8.15 1.85 -9.36
N ALA A 128 7.98 3.17 -9.17
CA ALA A 128 8.94 4.05 -8.50
C ALA A 128 8.24 4.74 -7.32
N LEU A 129 8.58 4.32 -6.11
CA LEU A 129 7.86 4.67 -4.90
C LEU A 129 8.79 5.31 -3.87
N THR A 130 8.25 6.22 -3.06
CA THR A 130 8.99 6.83 -1.95
C THR A 130 8.10 6.89 -0.72
N CYS A 131 8.67 6.58 0.45
CA CYS A 131 8.04 6.83 1.74
C CYS A 131 9.04 7.48 2.70
N GLY A 132 8.56 8.28 3.65
CA GLY A 132 9.48 8.91 4.59
C GLY A 132 8.83 9.75 5.67
N PHE A 133 9.55 9.83 6.81
CA PHE A 133 9.24 10.66 7.96
C PHE A 133 10.10 11.93 8.02
N ASP A 134 11.18 12.01 7.25
CA ASP A 134 12.20 13.05 7.34
C ASP A 134 12.05 14.17 6.29
N VAL A 135 11.03 14.06 5.44
CA VAL A 135 10.67 15.04 4.42
C VAL A 135 9.16 15.21 4.29
N HIS A 136 8.73 16.33 3.74
CA HIS A 136 7.37 16.50 3.24
C HIS A 136 7.31 16.05 1.78
N GLY A 137 6.22 15.39 1.40
CA GLY A 137 5.93 15.01 0.02
C GLY A 137 4.51 15.39 -0.38
N PRO A 138 4.21 15.46 -1.68
CA PRO A 138 2.86 15.75 -2.18
C PRO A 138 1.84 14.66 -1.81
N GLY A 139 2.27 13.41 -1.65
CA GLY A 139 1.38 12.29 -1.36
C GLY A 139 0.55 11.89 -2.58
N ARG A 140 1.16 11.83 -3.76
CA ARG A 140 0.51 11.47 -5.02
C ARG A 140 0.67 10.01 -5.36
N MET A 141 -0.29 9.50 -6.15
CA MET A 141 -0.14 8.22 -6.84
C MET A 141 -0.56 8.39 -8.29
N ILE A 142 0.29 7.98 -9.23
CA ILE A 142 0.08 8.10 -10.68
C ILE A 142 0.15 6.70 -11.28
N ILE A 143 -0.93 6.28 -11.93
CA ILE A 143 -1.04 5.01 -12.65
C ILE A 143 -0.82 5.31 -14.13
N LEU A 144 0.27 4.81 -14.72
CA LEU A 144 0.72 5.09 -16.06
C LEU A 144 0.28 4.00 -17.03
N GLY A 145 -0.45 4.39 -18.05
CA GLY A 145 -0.92 3.49 -19.11
C GLY A 145 -0.44 3.90 -20.51
N THR A 146 -0.57 3.00 -21.49
CA THR A 146 -0.13 3.22 -22.88
C THR A 146 -0.90 4.30 -23.64
N LYS A 147 -2.07 4.74 -23.14
CA LYS A 147 -2.94 5.75 -23.75
C LYS A 147 -3.20 6.96 -22.87
N GLY A 148 -2.58 7.01 -21.68
CA GLY A 148 -2.77 8.08 -20.71
C GLY A 148 -2.41 7.63 -19.29
N TRP A 149 -2.83 8.41 -18.30
CA TRP A 149 -2.58 8.11 -16.90
C TRP A 149 -3.75 8.53 -16.02
N VAL A 150 -3.82 7.93 -14.84
CA VAL A 150 -4.70 8.38 -13.76
C VAL A 150 -3.83 8.92 -12.64
N GLU A 151 -4.12 10.11 -12.18
CA GLU A 151 -3.55 10.68 -10.97
C GLU A 151 -4.57 10.58 -9.84
N VAL A 152 -4.21 9.86 -8.79
CA VAL A 152 -4.93 9.88 -7.51
C VAL A 152 -4.41 11.08 -6.73
N GLN A 153 -5.31 12.04 -6.48
CA GLN A 153 -4.92 13.35 -5.94
C GLN A 153 -4.33 13.26 -4.53
N PRO A 154 -3.52 14.24 -4.14
CA PRO A 154 -2.97 14.32 -2.78
C PRO A 154 -4.08 14.34 -1.73
N ARG A 155 -3.98 13.65 -0.69
CA ARG A 155 -3.10 12.57 -0.24
C ARG A 155 -3.70 11.24 -0.68
N PHE A 156 -3.03 10.49 -1.54
CA PHE A 156 -3.58 9.30 -2.20
C PHE A 156 -4.08 8.22 -1.25
N HIS A 157 -3.63 8.16 0.00
CA HIS A 157 -4.08 7.18 0.98
C HIS A 157 -5.47 7.49 1.58
N HIS A 158 -6.03 8.68 1.31
CA HIS A 158 -7.42 9.06 1.61
C HIS A 158 -7.99 10.05 0.58
N PRO A 159 -7.95 9.71 -0.73
CA PRO A 159 -8.33 10.62 -1.79
C PRO A 159 -9.84 10.77 -1.88
N THR A 160 -10.25 11.94 -2.36
CA THR A 160 -11.65 12.21 -2.74
C THR A 160 -11.80 12.49 -4.23
N THR A 161 -10.69 12.53 -4.95
CA THR A 161 -10.65 12.96 -6.35
C THR A 161 -9.57 12.21 -7.10
N ILE A 162 -9.86 11.83 -8.35
CA ILE A 162 -8.87 11.39 -9.33
C ILE A 162 -8.95 12.27 -10.57
N SER A 163 -7.86 12.38 -11.32
CA SER A 163 -7.84 12.99 -12.64
C SER A 163 -7.36 11.99 -13.69
N VAL A 164 -8.11 11.90 -14.80
CA VAL A 164 -7.82 11.00 -15.93
C VAL A 164 -7.28 11.84 -17.09
N HIS A 165 -6.08 11.54 -17.51
CA HIS A 165 -5.37 12.24 -18.55
C HIS A 165 -5.15 11.35 -19.76
N ARG A 166 -5.43 11.87 -20.96
CA ARG A 166 -5.19 11.18 -22.24
C ARG A 166 -4.66 12.18 -23.27
N SER A 167 -3.84 11.71 -24.20
CA SER A 167 -3.31 12.58 -25.26
C SER A 167 -4.44 13.19 -26.09
N GLY A 168 -4.36 14.49 -26.35
CA GLY A 168 -5.31 15.23 -27.17
C GLY A 168 -6.68 15.48 -26.56
N VAL A 169 -6.88 15.15 -25.27
CA VAL A 169 -8.17 15.33 -24.57
C VAL A 169 -7.93 16.10 -23.27
N LEU A 170 -8.82 17.01 -22.92
CA LEU A 170 -8.77 17.69 -21.63
C LEU A 170 -8.87 16.67 -20.47
N PRO A 171 -8.13 16.89 -19.39
CA PRO A 171 -8.20 16.04 -18.22
C PRO A 171 -9.64 15.96 -17.67
N ARG A 172 -10.07 14.75 -17.34
CA ARG A 172 -11.35 14.52 -16.66
C ARG A 172 -11.12 14.36 -15.18
N ILE A 173 -11.75 15.19 -14.39
CA ILE A 173 -11.76 15.07 -12.92
C ILE A 173 -12.97 14.24 -12.51
N ILE A 174 -12.76 13.30 -11.61
CA ILE A 174 -13.81 12.46 -11.02
C ILE A 174 -13.73 12.67 -9.50
N GLU A 175 -14.79 13.25 -8.96
CA GLU A 175 -14.95 13.36 -7.51
C GLU A 175 -15.69 12.13 -6.98
N ALA A 176 -15.16 11.52 -5.94
CA ALA A 176 -15.72 10.35 -5.30
C ALA A 176 -15.52 10.47 -3.78
N LYS A 177 -16.48 11.12 -3.14
CA LYS A 177 -16.43 11.45 -1.71
C LYS A 177 -16.56 10.21 -0.85
N GLN A 178 -15.72 10.13 0.16
CA GLN A 178 -15.74 9.11 1.18
C GLN A 178 -16.76 9.41 2.29
N ILE A 179 -17.21 8.38 2.99
CA ILE A 179 -18.05 8.51 4.20
C ILE A 179 -17.12 8.82 5.38
N GLY A 180 -17.39 9.91 6.08
CA GLY A 180 -16.60 10.33 7.24
C GLY A 180 -15.11 10.49 6.90
N ARG A 181 -14.24 9.82 7.66
CA ARG A 181 -12.79 9.82 7.41
C ARG A 181 -12.31 8.71 6.47
N GLY A 182 -13.23 7.90 5.92
CA GLY A 182 -12.91 6.84 4.96
C GLY A 182 -12.89 5.41 5.52
N TYR A 183 -12.70 5.21 6.81
CA TYR A 183 -12.66 3.87 7.42
C TYR A 183 -14.00 3.11 7.32
N ALA A 184 -15.11 3.83 7.13
CA ALA A 184 -16.42 3.20 6.99
C ALA A 184 -16.48 2.22 5.81
N HIS A 185 -15.73 2.50 4.72
CA HIS A 185 -15.76 1.68 3.51
C HIS A 185 -15.17 0.28 3.73
N GLU A 186 -14.06 0.16 4.46
CA GLU A 186 -13.50 -1.15 4.78
C GLU A 186 -14.38 -1.94 5.76
N LEU A 187 -15.03 -1.25 6.73
CA LEU A 187 -15.97 -1.89 7.65
C LEU A 187 -17.24 -2.38 6.94
N MET A 188 -17.71 -1.65 5.93
CA MET A 188 -18.81 -2.10 5.06
C MET A 188 -18.41 -3.35 4.29
N GLU A 189 -17.22 -3.38 3.68
CA GLU A 189 -16.69 -4.56 2.99
C GLU A 189 -16.64 -5.78 3.91
N VAL A 190 -16.12 -5.62 5.14
CA VAL A 190 -16.11 -6.70 6.16
C VAL A 190 -17.53 -7.21 6.42
N SER A 191 -18.47 -6.29 6.62
CA SER A 191 -19.87 -6.64 6.89
C SER A 191 -20.51 -7.38 5.73
N ASP A 192 -20.30 -6.90 4.50
CA ASP A 192 -20.84 -7.51 3.28
C ASP A 192 -20.25 -8.92 3.03
N CYS A 193 -18.93 -9.08 3.22
CA CYS A 193 -18.26 -10.38 3.13
C CYS A 193 -18.80 -11.38 4.16
N LEU A 194 -18.97 -10.94 5.42
CA LEU A 194 -19.51 -11.80 6.49
C LEU A 194 -20.96 -12.22 6.21
N LEU A 195 -21.81 -11.29 5.75
CA LEU A 195 -23.19 -11.58 5.38
C LEU A 195 -23.28 -12.54 4.18
N ALA A 196 -22.30 -12.48 3.27
CA ALA A 196 -22.18 -13.39 2.12
C ALA A 196 -21.52 -14.74 2.46
N GLY A 197 -21.10 -14.95 3.73
CA GLY A 197 -20.41 -16.16 4.15
C GLY A 197 -18.99 -16.31 3.57
N GLN A 198 -18.38 -15.20 3.15
CA GLN A 198 -17.01 -15.19 2.64
C GLN A 198 -16.01 -15.17 3.79
N THR A 199 -14.82 -15.74 3.57
CA THR A 199 -13.72 -15.77 4.56
C THR A 199 -12.64 -14.73 4.28
N GLN A 200 -12.73 -13.98 3.17
CA GLN A 200 -11.83 -12.88 2.82
C GLN A 200 -12.50 -11.91 1.84
N SER A 201 -11.97 -10.71 1.70
CA SER A 201 -12.38 -9.73 0.69
C SER A 201 -11.74 -10.01 -0.66
N ALA A 202 -12.49 -9.81 -1.74
CA ALA A 202 -11.94 -9.83 -3.10
C ALA A 202 -11.13 -8.56 -3.43
N THR A 203 -11.37 -7.46 -2.72
CA THR A 203 -10.65 -6.17 -2.90
C THR A 203 -9.29 -6.16 -2.19
N MET A 204 -9.17 -6.89 -1.09
CA MET A 204 -7.93 -7.09 -0.34
C MET A 204 -7.81 -8.57 0.07
N PRO A 205 -7.54 -9.46 -0.90
CA PRO A 205 -7.39 -10.88 -0.60
C PRO A 205 -6.12 -11.12 0.23
N LEU A 206 -6.14 -12.20 1.02
CA LEU A 206 -5.00 -12.54 1.89
C LEU A 206 -3.70 -12.78 1.11
N SER A 207 -3.80 -13.25 -0.15
CA SER A 207 -2.65 -13.35 -1.05
C SER A 207 -1.97 -12.01 -1.32
N ASP A 208 -2.74 -10.93 -1.40
CA ASP A 208 -2.22 -9.57 -1.60
C ASP A 208 -1.51 -9.07 -0.34
N THR A 209 -2.05 -9.37 0.84
CA THR A 209 -1.42 -9.07 2.12
C THR A 209 -0.06 -9.76 2.24
N VAL A 210 0.02 -11.05 1.90
CA VAL A 210 1.29 -11.82 1.88
C VAL A 210 2.28 -11.19 0.90
N GLU A 211 1.84 -10.83 -0.30
CA GLU A 211 2.69 -10.23 -1.32
C GLU A 211 3.23 -8.86 -0.92
N VAL A 212 2.39 -8.00 -0.34
CA VAL A 212 2.80 -6.68 0.19
C VAL A 212 3.86 -6.87 1.28
N MET A 213 3.64 -7.81 2.21
CA MET A 213 4.61 -8.10 3.27
C MET A 213 5.93 -8.64 2.73
N ARG A 214 5.89 -9.48 1.69
CA ARG A 214 7.10 -9.98 1.02
C ARG A 214 7.96 -8.84 0.44
N VAL A 215 7.30 -7.84 -0.16
CA VAL A 215 8.00 -6.65 -0.68
C VAL A 215 8.56 -5.79 0.45
N LEU A 216 7.80 -5.57 1.53
CA LEU A 216 8.23 -4.82 2.72
C LEU A 216 9.46 -5.48 3.37
N GLU A 217 9.42 -6.80 3.57
CA GLU A 217 10.54 -7.55 4.16
C GLU A 217 11.79 -7.50 3.27
N SER A 218 11.62 -7.61 1.95
CA SER A 218 12.72 -7.42 0.99
C SER A 218 13.35 -6.04 1.11
N CYS A 219 12.54 -4.98 1.25
CA CYS A 219 13.04 -3.61 1.47
C CYS A 219 13.83 -3.52 2.78
N LEU A 220 13.28 -4.02 3.88
CA LEU A 220 13.91 -3.97 5.20
C LEU A 220 15.23 -4.77 5.23
N THR A 221 15.28 -5.93 4.57
CA THR A 221 16.50 -6.74 4.42
C THR A 221 17.59 -5.97 3.67
N GLN A 222 17.25 -5.32 2.55
CA GLN A 222 18.20 -4.50 1.78
C GLN A 222 18.68 -3.27 2.55
N LEU A 223 17.86 -2.75 3.45
CA LEU A 223 18.22 -1.66 4.37
C LEU A 223 18.99 -2.14 5.60
N GLY A 224 19.31 -3.43 5.73
CA GLY A 224 19.98 -3.99 6.91
C GLY A 224 19.12 -3.93 8.18
N ARG A 225 17.80 -3.96 8.02
CA ARG A 225 16.80 -3.81 9.08
C ARG A 225 15.79 -4.96 9.09
N PRO A 226 16.22 -6.23 9.07
CA PRO A 226 15.29 -7.35 9.20
C PRO A 226 14.50 -7.19 10.52
N GLN A 227 13.21 -7.45 10.44
CA GLN A 227 12.34 -7.43 11.62
C GLN A 227 12.23 -8.83 12.22
N GLU A 228 11.91 -8.88 13.49
CA GLU A 228 11.57 -10.11 14.20
C GLU A 228 10.18 -9.95 14.81
N GLU A 229 9.39 -11.02 14.80
CA GLU A 229 8.10 -11.02 15.49
C GLU A 229 8.34 -10.99 16.99
N ALA A 230 7.59 -10.15 17.71
CA ALA A 230 7.60 -10.19 19.15
C ALA A 230 7.12 -11.58 19.63
N GLN A 231 7.92 -12.26 20.41
CA GLN A 231 7.49 -13.51 21.06
C GLN A 231 6.41 -13.17 22.08
N ILE A 232 5.16 -13.44 21.73
CA ILE A 232 4.07 -13.38 22.69
C ILE A 232 4.15 -14.65 23.50
N ALA A 233 4.56 -14.55 24.77
CA ALA A 233 4.43 -15.65 25.72
C ALA A 233 2.93 -15.90 25.91
N ILE A 234 2.42 -17.03 25.43
CA ILE A 234 1.06 -17.52 25.64
C ILE A 234 0.99 -18.18 27.00
#